data_33c51ae5ada4e4318b1486a1c7906677
#
_entry.id   33c51ae5ada4e4318b1486a1c7906677
#
_cell.length_a   1.000
_cell.length_b   1.000
_cell.length_c   1.000
_cell.angle_alpha   90.00
_cell.angle_beta   90.00
_cell.angle_gamma   90.00
#
_symmetry.space_group_name_H-M   'P 1'
#
loop_
_entity.id
_entity.type
_entity.pdbx_description
1 polymer ?
#
loop_
_entity_poly.entity_id
_entity_poly.type
_entity_poly.pdbx_seq_one_letter_code
_entity_poly.pdbx_strand_id
1 'polypeptide(L)'
;ENGHIIHGCANAMYLGKAIQWNSRDGRARERYAYVAKEILHLPGETDEQLVEALVQEIRHMNDQLNIPQGIKNYANGGIKADDNAQPVMVSEAEFKAKLPQIAANAVLDACTPENPRETKAEDFEKILTCCYYDEPVNF
;
A
#
# COMPACT_ATOMS: atom_id res chain seq x y z
N GLU A 1 12.22 -17.39 -3.43
CA GLU A 1 12.45 -17.99 -2.11
C GLU A 1 12.99 -17.00 -1.08
N ASN A 2 13.51 -15.83 -1.47
CA ASN A 2 14.23 -14.92 -0.56
C ASN A 2 13.55 -13.57 -0.33
N GLY A 3 12.31 -13.37 -0.75
CA GLY A 3 11.63 -12.08 -0.71
C GLY A 3 10.40 -12.06 0.19
N HIS A 4 10.46 -12.63 1.38
CA HIS A 4 9.33 -12.56 2.31
C HIS A 4 9.29 -11.21 3.03
N ILE A 5 8.44 -10.30 2.52
CA ILE A 5 8.00 -9.16 3.30
C ILE A 5 7.04 -9.68 4.38
N ILE A 6 7.23 -9.26 5.62
CA ILE A 6 6.29 -9.58 6.69
C ILE A 6 4.92 -9.05 6.33
N HIS A 7 3.89 -9.90 6.40
CA HIS A 7 2.54 -9.60 5.91
C HIS A 7 1.98 -8.28 6.46
N GLY A 8 2.13 -8.01 7.75
CA GLY A 8 1.69 -6.75 8.36
C GLY A 8 2.41 -5.52 7.81
N CYS A 9 3.72 -5.64 7.55
CA CYS A 9 4.49 -4.55 6.93
C CYS A 9 4.08 -4.32 5.47
N ALA A 10 3.82 -5.41 4.71
CA ALA A 10 3.31 -5.29 3.35
C ALA A 10 1.97 -4.54 3.32
N ASN A 11 1.02 -4.95 4.18
CA ASN A 11 -0.27 -4.28 4.29
C ASN A 11 -0.13 -2.80 4.65
N ALA A 12 0.74 -2.47 5.60
CA ALA A 12 0.99 -1.08 6.00
C ALA A 12 1.55 -0.23 4.85
N MET A 13 2.50 -0.77 4.06
CA MET A 13 3.06 -0.07 2.90
C MET A 13 2.04 0.10 1.76
N TYR A 14 1.12 -0.86 1.59
CA TYR A 14 0.14 -0.83 0.49
C TYR A 14 -1.12 -0.03 0.82
N LEU A 15 -1.49 0.08 2.09
CA LEU A 15 -2.77 0.64 2.52
C LEU A 15 -3.01 2.04 1.97
N GLY A 16 -2.05 2.95 2.08
CA GLY A 16 -2.17 4.31 1.54
C GLY A 16 -2.38 4.33 0.02
N LYS A 17 -1.68 3.44 -0.71
CA LYS A 17 -1.81 3.32 -2.17
C LYS A 17 -3.16 2.75 -2.58
N ALA A 18 -3.66 1.76 -1.85
CA ALA A 18 -5.00 1.19 -2.06
C ALA A 18 -6.11 2.23 -1.81
N ILE A 19 -5.98 3.06 -0.77
CA ILE A 19 -6.90 4.17 -0.50
C ILE A 19 -6.87 5.19 -1.65
N GLN A 20 -5.69 5.59 -2.12
CA GLN A 20 -5.56 6.51 -3.26
C GLN A 20 -6.21 5.95 -4.53
N TRP A 21 -6.01 4.66 -4.82
CA TRP A 21 -6.67 3.98 -5.94
C TRP A 21 -8.18 3.96 -5.79
N ASN A 22 -8.68 3.49 -4.66
CA ASN A 22 -10.10 3.29 -4.42
C ASN A 22 -10.87 4.59 -4.27
N SER A 23 -10.23 5.68 -3.82
CA SER A 23 -10.87 7.00 -3.67
C SER A 23 -11.31 7.64 -5.00
N ARG A 24 -10.93 7.06 -6.15
CA ARG A 24 -11.48 7.44 -7.44
C ARG A 24 -12.94 6.98 -7.62
N ASP A 25 -13.37 5.95 -6.89
CA ASP A 25 -14.78 5.63 -6.72
C ASP A 25 -15.41 6.60 -5.70
N GLY A 26 -16.52 7.25 -6.07
CA GLY A 26 -17.18 8.27 -5.23
C GLY A 26 -17.64 7.73 -3.89
N ARG A 27 -18.21 6.50 -3.86
CA ARG A 27 -18.70 5.88 -2.62
C ARG A 27 -17.57 5.51 -1.69
N ALA A 28 -16.47 4.99 -2.24
CA ALA A 28 -15.28 4.68 -1.45
C ALA A 28 -14.66 5.97 -0.88
N ARG A 29 -14.55 7.02 -1.70
CA ARG A 29 -14.03 8.33 -1.26
C ARG A 29 -14.82 8.90 -0.09
N GLU A 30 -16.15 8.93 -0.19
CA GLU A 30 -17.03 9.39 0.90
C GLU A 30 -16.80 8.59 2.20
N ARG A 31 -16.59 7.27 2.10
CA ARG A 31 -16.32 6.42 3.26
C ARG A 31 -14.97 6.70 3.89
N TYR A 32 -13.93 6.90 3.08
CA TYR A 32 -12.61 7.29 3.59
C TYR A 32 -12.62 8.68 4.21
N ALA A 33 -13.32 9.64 3.59
CA ALA A 33 -13.51 10.98 4.14
C ALA A 33 -14.25 10.96 5.48
N TYR A 34 -15.29 10.13 5.60
CA TYR A 34 -15.99 9.91 6.86
C TYR A 34 -15.05 9.40 7.97
N VAL A 35 -14.22 8.37 7.66
CA VAL A 35 -13.24 7.84 8.63
C VAL A 35 -12.26 8.93 9.05
N ALA A 36 -11.72 9.68 8.09
CA ALA A 36 -10.78 10.77 8.36
C ALA A 36 -11.39 11.83 9.28
N LYS A 37 -12.59 12.29 8.98
CA LYS A 37 -13.24 13.39 9.67
C LYS A 37 -13.85 12.98 10.98
N GLU A 38 -14.75 11.99 10.96
CA GLU A 38 -15.62 11.67 12.10
C GLU A 38 -14.96 10.70 13.10
N ILE A 39 -14.02 9.89 12.65
CA ILE A 39 -13.35 8.90 13.51
C ILE A 39 -11.98 9.39 13.95
N LEU A 40 -11.18 9.90 13.03
CA LEU A 40 -9.80 10.31 13.31
C LEU A 40 -9.67 11.82 13.57
N HIS A 41 -10.73 12.60 13.34
CA HIS A 41 -10.76 14.06 13.52
C HIS A 41 -9.64 14.79 12.76
N LEU A 42 -9.31 14.30 11.56
CA LEU A 42 -8.29 14.88 10.70
C LEU A 42 -8.80 16.16 10.02
N PRO A 43 -7.91 17.11 9.72
CA PRO A 43 -8.30 18.35 9.07
C PRO A 43 -8.63 18.14 7.58
N GLY A 44 -9.61 18.86 7.07
CA GLY A 44 -10.01 18.87 5.66
C GLY A 44 -11.44 19.38 5.51
N GLU A 45 -11.70 20.09 4.41
CA GLU A 45 -13.01 20.64 4.08
C GLU A 45 -13.72 19.86 2.97
N THR A 46 -12.94 19.23 2.08
CA THR A 46 -13.44 18.38 1.00
C THR A 46 -13.08 16.93 1.21
N ASP A 47 -13.81 16.02 0.56
CA ASP A 47 -13.53 14.58 0.64
C ASP A 47 -12.11 14.27 0.16
N GLU A 48 -11.63 14.94 -0.89
CA GLU A 48 -10.28 14.78 -1.40
C GLU A 48 -9.22 15.18 -0.38
N GLN A 49 -9.42 16.30 0.32
CA GLN A 49 -8.51 16.74 1.38
C GLN A 49 -8.52 15.77 2.56
N LEU A 50 -9.69 15.25 2.93
CA LEU A 50 -9.83 14.28 4.00
C LEU A 50 -9.19 12.93 3.65
N VAL A 51 -9.33 12.47 2.42
CA VAL A 51 -8.63 11.26 1.94
C VAL A 51 -7.12 11.45 1.97
N GLU A 52 -6.63 12.60 1.52
CA GLU A 52 -5.20 12.90 1.58
C GLU A 52 -4.71 12.95 3.04
N ALA A 53 -5.46 13.60 3.94
CA ALA A 53 -5.14 13.61 5.36
C ALA A 53 -5.09 12.20 5.96
N LEU A 54 -6.00 11.30 5.57
CA LEU A 54 -6.00 9.89 5.97
C LEU A 54 -4.73 9.16 5.49
N VAL A 55 -4.34 9.37 4.25
CA VAL A 55 -3.11 8.78 3.70
C VAL A 55 -1.88 9.28 4.44
N GLN A 56 -1.81 10.57 4.76
CA GLN A 56 -0.71 11.15 5.52
C GLN A 56 -0.65 10.63 6.95
N GLU A 57 -1.80 10.40 7.59
CA GLU A 57 -1.86 9.81 8.93
C GLU A 57 -1.35 8.36 8.93
N ILE A 58 -1.69 7.56 7.91
CA ILE A 58 -1.15 6.21 7.74
C ILE A 58 0.37 6.26 7.57
N ARG A 59 0.89 7.19 6.77
CA ARG A 59 2.33 7.39 6.58
C ARG A 59 3.02 7.76 7.90
N HIS A 60 2.41 8.66 8.67
CA HIS A 60 2.91 9.04 9.99
C HIS A 60 2.97 7.85 10.95
N MET A 61 1.93 7.01 10.99
CA MET A 61 1.94 5.79 11.78
C MET A 61 3.04 4.82 11.34
N ASN A 62 3.24 4.65 10.03
CA ASN A 62 4.32 3.81 9.50
C ASN A 62 5.69 4.32 9.95
N ASP A 63 5.93 5.63 9.92
CA ASP A 63 7.17 6.23 10.39
C ASP A 63 7.40 5.98 11.89
N GLN A 64 6.36 6.13 12.71
CA GLN A 64 6.43 5.85 14.15
C GLN A 64 6.74 4.37 14.45
N LEU A 65 6.28 3.47 13.60
CA LEU A 65 6.49 2.03 13.72
C LEU A 65 7.78 1.55 13.02
N ASN A 66 8.56 2.45 12.45
CA ASN A 66 9.74 2.15 11.62
C ASN A 66 9.43 1.22 10.43
N ILE A 67 8.20 1.31 9.89
CA ILE A 67 7.81 0.63 8.66
C ILE A 67 8.15 1.55 7.49
N PRO A 68 8.97 1.10 6.52
CA PRO A 68 9.30 1.93 5.36
C PRO A 68 8.07 2.22 4.51
N GLN A 69 8.05 3.36 3.84
CA GLN A 69 6.92 3.79 3.02
C GLN A 69 6.85 3.06 1.67
N GLY A 70 7.92 2.44 1.23
CA GLY A 70 7.99 1.70 -0.02
C GLY A 70 8.80 0.42 0.10
N ILE A 71 8.48 -0.56 -0.76
CA ILE A 71 9.12 -1.88 -0.78
C ILE A 71 10.62 -1.79 -1.04
N LYS A 72 11.07 -0.85 -1.87
CA LYS A 72 12.48 -0.62 -2.19
C LYS A 72 13.33 -0.37 -0.95
N ASN A 73 12.73 0.25 0.06
CA ASN A 73 13.41 0.59 1.32
C ASN A 73 13.17 -0.45 2.42
N TYR A 74 12.40 -1.49 2.11
CA TYR A 74 12.15 -2.54 3.06
C TYR A 74 13.41 -3.39 3.23
N ALA A 75 13.93 -3.38 4.43
CA ALA A 75 14.91 -4.35 4.89
C ALA A 75 14.31 -4.99 6.14
N ASN A 76 14.27 -6.30 6.17
CA ASN A 76 13.71 -7.07 7.32
C ASN A 76 14.55 -6.87 8.62
N GLY A 77 15.27 -5.75 8.71
CA GLY A 77 16.18 -5.43 9.80
C GLY A 77 15.52 -4.87 11.05
N GLY A 78 14.24 -4.51 11.00
CA GLY A 78 13.53 -3.94 12.16
C GLY A 78 12.79 -4.95 13.01
N ILE A 79 12.35 -6.06 12.42
CA ILE A 79 11.66 -7.16 13.12
C ILE A 79 12.48 -8.42 12.89
N LYS A 80 13.45 -8.63 13.76
CA LYS A 80 14.23 -9.85 13.76
C LYS A 80 13.36 -10.99 14.28
N ALA A 81 12.96 -11.87 13.41
CA ALA A 81 12.41 -13.16 13.81
C ALA A 81 13.48 -14.03 14.52
N ASP A 82 14.76 -13.73 14.26
CA ASP A 82 15.93 -14.39 14.84
C ASP A 82 17.12 -13.41 14.70
N ASP A 83 17.97 -13.34 15.71
CA ASP A 83 19.18 -12.49 15.72
C ASP A 83 20.20 -12.85 14.62
N ASN A 84 20.05 -14.00 14.00
CA ASN A 84 20.88 -14.48 12.89
C ASN A 84 20.24 -14.29 11.52
N ALA A 85 18.99 -13.78 11.42
CA ALA A 85 18.34 -13.58 10.14
C ALA A 85 19.02 -12.45 9.36
N GLN A 86 19.42 -12.74 8.14
CA GLN A 86 19.92 -11.71 7.22
C GLN A 86 18.77 -10.79 6.79
N PRO A 87 19.03 -9.49 6.60
CA PRO A 87 18.03 -8.58 6.06
C PRO A 87 17.56 -9.07 4.71
N VAL A 88 16.25 -9.25 4.55
CA VAL A 88 15.63 -9.58 3.27
C VAL A 88 15.29 -8.27 2.57
N MET A 89 15.89 -8.07 1.40
CA MET A 89 15.61 -6.93 0.53
C MET A 89 15.01 -7.44 -0.77
N VAL A 90 14.06 -6.69 -1.32
CA VAL A 90 13.52 -6.95 -2.66
C VAL A 90 14.28 -6.07 -3.65
N SER A 91 15.18 -6.67 -4.43
CA SER A 91 15.90 -5.94 -5.48
C SER A 91 14.95 -5.46 -6.59
N GLU A 92 15.30 -4.36 -7.22
CA GLU A 92 14.50 -3.82 -8.34
C GLU A 92 14.40 -4.82 -9.51
N ALA A 93 15.48 -5.54 -9.79
CA ALA A 93 15.48 -6.56 -10.83
C ALA A 93 14.52 -7.71 -10.52
N GLU A 94 14.52 -8.20 -9.30
CA GLU A 94 13.60 -9.24 -8.84
C GLU A 94 12.15 -8.74 -8.84
N PHE A 95 11.89 -7.53 -8.34
CA PHE A 95 10.58 -6.92 -8.36
C PHE A 95 10.04 -6.83 -9.80
N LYS A 96 10.79 -6.24 -10.72
CA LYS A 96 10.37 -6.12 -12.12
C LYS A 96 10.15 -7.46 -12.81
N ALA A 97 10.97 -8.45 -12.52
CA ALA A 97 10.82 -9.79 -13.10
C ALA A 97 9.55 -10.52 -12.62
N LYS A 98 9.14 -10.30 -11.36
CA LYS A 98 7.96 -10.95 -10.76
C LYS A 98 6.68 -10.14 -10.87
N LEU A 99 6.75 -8.85 -11.17
CA LEU A 99 5.60 -7.94 -11.18
C LEU A 99 4.43 -8.43 -12.03
N PRO A 100 4.60 -8.89 -13.29
CA PRO A 100 3.47 -9.35 -14.09
C PRO A 100 2.77 -10.56 -13.48
N GLN A 101 3.54 -11.49 -12.90
CA GLN A 101 2.97 -12.67 -12.27
C GLN A 101 2.22 -12.32 -10.97
N ILE A 102 2.75 -11.40 -10.17
CA ILE A 102 2.09 -10.93 -8.95
C ILE A 102 0.78 -10.23 -9.30
N ALA A 103 0.79 -9.35 -10.31
CA ALA A 103 -0.40 -8.66 -10.77
C ALA A 103 -1.48 -9.61 -11.30
N ALA A 104 -1.10 -10.63 -12.08
CA ALA A 104 -2.01 -11.65 -12.56
C ALA A 104 -2.63 -12.46 -11.40
N ASN A 105 -1.82 -12.84 -10.41
CA ASN A 105 -2.30 -13.54 -9.22
C ASN A 105 -3.25 -12.66 -8.38
N ALA A 106 -2.98 -11.36 -8.26
CA ALA A 106 -3.82 -10.42 -7.54
C ALA A 106 -5.23 -10.30 -8.16
N VAL A 107 -5.34 -10.34 -9.49
CA VAL A 107 -6.66 -10.37 -10.17
C VAL A 107 -7.45 -11.62 -9.82
N LEU A 108 -6.78 -12.75 -9.63
CA LEU A 108 -7.40 -14.04 -9.32
C LEU A 108 -7.69 -14.24 -7.83
N ASP A 109 -7.24 -13.31 -6.98
CA ASP A 109 -7.50 -13.38 -5.54
C ASP A 109 -9.00 -13.22 -5.26
N ALA A 110 -9.52 -14.07 -4.37
CA ALA A 110 -10.93 -14.12 -4.02
C ALA A 110 -11.48 -12.81 -3.44
N CYS A 111 -10.62 -11.96 -2.88
CA CYS A 111 -11.00 -10.67 -2.32
C CYS A 111 -11.05 -9.54 -3.36
N THR A 112 -10.43 -9.72 -4.53
CA THR A 112 -10.36 -8.68 -5.56
C THR A 112 -11.72 -8.26 -6.11
N PRO A 113 -12.71 -9.17 -6.35
CA PRO A 113 -14.04 -8.77 -6.80
C PRO A 113 -14.81 -7.90 -5.80
N GLU A 114 -14.46 -7.94 -4.52
CA GLU A 114 -15.08 -7.14 -3.46
C GLU A 114 -14.50 -5.71 -3.37
N ASN A 115 -13.47 -5.41 -4.14
CA ASN A 115 -12.88 -4.08 -4.18
C ASN A 115 -13.87 -3.07 -4.78
N PRO A 116 -14.05 -1.87 -4.21
CA PRO A 116 -15.02 -0.89 -4.71
C PRO A 116 -14.75 -0.41 -6.13
N ARG A 117 -13.49 -0.50 -6.57
CA ARG A 117 -13.07 -0.16 -7.93
C ARG A 117 -12.54 -1.40 -8.62
N GLU A 118 -13.10 -1.73 -9.79
CA GLU A 118 -12.56 -2.82 -10.62
C GLU A 118 -11.08 -2.58 -10.90
N THR A 119 -10.26 -3.61 -10.70
CA THR A 119 -8.81 -3.52 -10.84
C THR A 119 -8.32 -4.65 -11.74
N LYS A 120 -7.70 -4.29 -12.87
CA LYS A 120 -7.13 -5.20 -13.84
C LYS A 120 -5.64 -5.47 -13.54
N ALA A 121 -5.05 -6.47 -14.19
CA ALA A 121 -3.62 -6.79 -14.01
C ALA A 121 -2.72 -5.58 -14.28
N GLU A 122 -3.00 -4.80 -15.33
CA GLU A 122 -2.26 -3.60 -15.68
C GLU A 122 -2.35 -2.51 -14.59
N ASP A 123 -3.50 -2.41 -13.92
CA ASP A 123 -3.67 -1.48 -12.80
C ASP A 123 -2.88 -1.95 -11.59
N PHE A 124 -2.90 -3.27 -11.29
CA PHE A 124 -2.07 -3.83 -10.23
C PHE A 124 -0.58 -3.63 -10.49
N GLU A 125 -0.10 -3.79 -11.72
CA GLU A 125 1.29 -3.51 -12.06
C GLU A 125 1.68 -2.05 -11.74
N LYS A 126 0.83 -1.09 -12.09
CA LYS A 126 1.06 0.32 -11.81
C LYS A 126 1.01 0.61 -10.31
N ILE A 127 -0.02 0.11 -9.60
CA ILE A 127 -0.17 0.30 -8.15
C ILE A 127 1.03 -0.30 -7.41
N LEU A 128 1.43 -1.53 -7.73
CA LEU A 128 2.57 -2.18 -7.11
C LEU A 128 3.89 -1.47 -7.42
N THR A 129 4.02 -0.88 -8.60
CA THR A 129 5.15 -0.02 -8.95
C THR A 129 5.19 1.22 -8.05
N CYS A 130 4.06 1.88 -7.83
CA CYS A 130 3.94 2.98 -6.87
C CYS A 130 4.27 2.52 -5.44
N CYS A 131 3.87 1.31 -5.04
CA CYS A 131 4.24 0.74 -3.74
C CYS A 131 5.75 0.48 -3.63
N TYR A 132 6.39 0.05 -4.72
CA TYR A 132 7.83 -0.23 -4.71
C TYR A 132 8.65 1.05 -4.54
N TYR A 133 8.34 2.10 -5.30
CA TYR A 133 9.10 3.36 -5.29
C TYR A 133 8.57 4.41 -4.31
N ASP A 134 7.50 4.14 -3.61
CA ASP A 134 6.77 5.10 -2.77
C ASP A 134 6.23 6.31 -3.56
N GLU A 135 5.71 6.07 -4.74
CA GLU A 135 5.07 7.09 -5.56
C GLU A 135 3.55 7.17 -5.28
N PRO A 136 2.91 8.33 -5.43
CA PRO A 136 1.47 8.45 -5.26
C PRO A 136 0.72 7.74 -6.39
N VAL A 137 -0.45 7.15 -6.07
CA VAL A 137 -1.37 6.59 -7.06
C VAL A 137 -2.34 7.68 -7.50
N ASN A 138 -2.13 8.24 -8.68
CA ASN A 138 -2.87 9.39 -9.20
C ASN A 138 -3.53 9.17 -10.58
N PHE A 139 -3.74 7.92 -10.98
CA PHE A 139 -4.33 7.49 -12.26
C PHE A 139 -5.62 6.69 -12.09
#